data_5028a7b8205316a681a69587ea923c0c
#
_entry.id   5028a7b8205316a681a69587ea923c0c
#
_cell.length_a   1.000
_cell.length_b   1.000
_cell.length_c   1.000
_cell.angle_alpha   90.00
_cell.angle_beta   90.00
_cell.angle_gamma   90.00
#
_symmetry.space_group_name_H-M   'P 1'
#
loop_
_entity.id
_entity.type
_entity.pdbx_description
1 polymer ?
#
loop_
_entity_poly.entity_id
_entity_poly.type
_entity_poly.pdbx_seq_one_letter_code
_entity_poly.pdbx_strand_id
1 'polypeptide(L)'
;MKQYQPDYYDKFQCISSQCPMTCCMQWRIAVDDETLDQWDDERKKQVKEVEEGHIIELKQDGMCPFLNGQKLCEIVLKDGEGAISHTCHTFPREEQHYTGRIERGLTPGCPAVVDLMWGQDQFRLQEREEKIQGIADEICEINPVLFEIRDWFLEIVNTQELALNTALEICFLIALDLDELEQKGVLEEEFSRYQRETDIEKI
;
A
#
# COMPACT_ATOMS: atom_id res chain seq x y z
N MET A 1 -17.99 -7.85 -4.69
CA MET A 1 -16.55 -8.18 -4.59
C MET A 1 -16.15 -7.90 -3.15
N LYS A 2 -15.35 -8.74 -2.53
CA LYS A 2 -14.87 -8.51 -1.16
C LYS A 2 -13.73 -7.51 -1.18
N GLN A 3 -13.72 -6.60 -0.22
CA GLN A 3 -12.65 -5.64 -0.03
C GLN A 3 -12.01 -5.84 1.33
N TYR A 4 -10.70 -5.81 1.40
CA TYR A 4 -9.93 -5.96 2.62
C TYR A 4 -9.04 -4.74 2.82
N GLN A 5 -8.97 -4.24 4.05
CA GLN A 5 -8.12 -3.11 4.42
C GLN A 5 -7.70 -3.19 5.89
N PRO A 6 -6.58 -2.58 6.29
CA PRO A 6 -6.23 -2.43 7.71
C PRO A 6 -7.33 -1.71 8.48
N ASP A 7 -7.55 -2.07 9.74
CA ASP A 7 -8.58 -1.48 10.59
C ASP A 7 -8.32 -0.01 10.93
N TYR A 8 -7.11 0.47 10.69
CA TYR A 8 -6.72 1.88 10.81
C TYR A 8 -6.77 2.66 9.48
N TYR A 9 -7.13 2.03 8.35
CA TYR A 9 -7.09 2.67 7.03
C TYR A 9 -7.88 3.98 6.97
N ASP A 10 -9.09 4.00 7.50
CA ASP A 10 -9.98 5.18 7.48
C ASP A 10 -9.57 6.25 8.51
N LYS A 11 -8.66 5.92 9.43
CA LYS A 11 -8.15 6.87 10.43
C LYS A 11 -7.04 7.76 9.87
N PHE A 12 -6.53 7.43 8.67
CA PHE A 12 -5.47 8.22 8.06
C PHE A 12 -5.90 9.64 7.74
N GLN A 13 -5.12 10.59 8.23
CA GLN A 13 -5.21 12.02 7.90
C GLN A 13 -3.81 12.56 7.62
N CYS A 14 -3.67 13.30 6.51
CA CYS A 14 -2.42 13.97 6.19
C CYS A 14 -2.14 15.07 7.21
N ILE A 15 -0.94 15.06 7.80
CA ILE A 15 -0.48 16.07 8.76
C ILE A 15 0.12 17.32 8.11
N SER A 16 0.10 17.36 6.77
CA SER A 16 0.43 18.54 5.96
C SER A 16 1.76 19.22 6.36
N SER A 17 1.75 20.51 6.70
CA SER A 17 2.94 21.29 7.08
C SER A 17 3.65 20.78 8.33
N GLN A 18 3.00 19.96 9.16
CA GLN A 18 3.59 19.36 10.35
C GLN A 18 4.39 18.09 10.03
N CYS A 19 4.36 17.62 8.79
CA CYS A 19 5.08 16.41 8.39
C CYS A 19 6.60 16.61 8.54
N PRO A 20 7.31 15.75 9.29
CA PRO A 20 8.77 15.83 9.44
C PRO A 20 9.49 15.59 8.12
N MET A 21 8.90 14.78 7.26
CA MET A 21 9.27 14.56 5.87
C MET A 21 8.21 15.17 4.95
N THR A 22 8.27 14.93 3.67
CA THR A 22 7.21 15.32 2.73
C THR A 22 7.15 14.31 1.58
N CYS A 23 5.94 13.95 1.17
CA CYS A 23 5.72 13.16 -0.04
C CYS A 23 6.04 13.93 -1.33
N CYS A 24 6.37 15.21 -1.23
CA CYS A 24 6.75 16.08 -2.35
C CYS A 24 8.26 16.12 -2.59
N MET A 25 8.99 14.99 -2.32
CA MET A 25 10.44 14.94 -2.50
C MET A 25 10.96 13.53 -2.83
N GLN A 26 12.02 13.50 -3.64
CA GLN A 26 12.91 12.34 -3.85
C GLN A 26 12.27 11.05 -4.40
N TRP A 27 11.11 11.13 -5.06
CA TRP A 27 10.51 10.01 -5.76
C TRP A 27 9.81 10.44 -7.05
N ARG A 28 9.49 9.48 -7.92
CA ARG A 28 8.80 9.75 -9.19
C ARG A 28 7.33 10.02 -8.92
N ILE A 29 6.90 11.25 -9.11
CA ILE A 29 5.50 11.65 -8.98
C ILE A 29 4.88 11.64 -10.38
N ALA A 30 4.12 10.61 -10.68
CA ALA A 30 3.43 10.50 -11.95
C ALA A 30 2.31 11.56 -12.07
N VAL A 31 2.11 12.05 -13.29
CA VAL A 31 1.00 12.94 -13.66
C VAL A 31 0.18 12.24 -14.71
N ASP A 32 -1.06 11.95 -14.40
CA ASP A 32 -2.01 11.35 -15.32
C ASP A 32 -2.44 12.34 -16.41
N ASP A 33 -2.85 11.81 -17.57
CA ASP A 33 -3.18 12.64 -18.74
C ASP A 33 -4.37 13.56 -18.46
N GLU A 34 -5.36 13.13 -17.68
CA GLU A 34 -6.51 13.97 -17.31
C GLU A 34 -6.07 15.19 -16.51
N THR A 35 -5.20 15.00 -15.52
CA THR A 35 -4.62 16.09 -14.74
C THR A 35 -3.77 16.99 -15.62
N LEU A 36 -2.95 16.41 -16.51
CA LEU A 36 -2.09 17.17 -17.40
C LEU A 36 -2.90 18.04 -18.35
N ASP A 37 -4.01 17.55 -18.88
CA ASP A 37 -4.90 18.31 -19.77
C ASP A 37 -5.52 19.51 -19.08
N GLN A 38 -5.84 19.41 -17.80
CA GLN A 38 -6.42 20.48 -16.98
C GLN A 38 -5.39 21.53 -16.53
N TRP A 39 -4.10 21.19 -16.52
CA TRP A 39 -3.06 22.11 -16.06
C TRP A 39 -2.75 23.19 -17.10
N ASP A 40 -2.45 24.40 -16.59
CA ASP A 40 -1.97 25.51 -17.39
C ASP A 40 -0.53 25.28 -17.89
N ASP A 41 -0.09 26.10 -18.84
CA ASP A 41 1.24 25.98 -19.46
C ASP A 41 2.38 26.12 -18.46
N GLU A 42 2.20 26.90 -17.37
CA GLU A 42 3.23 27.07 -16.34
C GLU A 42 3.43 25.79 -15.52
N ARG A 43 2.35 25.06 -15.22
CA ARG A 43 2.43 23.76 -14.57
C ARG A 43 3.00 22.69 -15.49
N LYS A 44 2.56 22.68 -16.75
CA LYS A 44 3.06 21.75 -17.77
C LYS A 44 4.57 21.87 -17.99
N LYS A 45 5.16 23.05 -17.84
CA LYS A 45 6.62 23.25 -17.88
C LYS A 45 7.38 22.54 -16.76
N GLN A 46 6.71 22.16 -15.69
CA GLN A 46 7.29 21.42 -14.56
C GLN A 46 7.12 19.89 -14.71
N VAL A 47 6.66 19.45 -15.86
CA VAL A 47 6.41 18.03 -16.16
C VAL A 47 7.39 17.56 -17.23
N LYS A 48 7.90 16.37 -17.04
CA LYS A 48 8.82 15.69 -17.96
C LYS A 48 8.15 14.44 -18.50
N GLU A 49 8.21 14.27 -19.82
CA GLU A 49 7.83 13.04 -20.50
C GLU A 49 8.89 11.96 -20.26
N VAL A 50 8.47 10.75 -19.97
CA VAL A 50 9.30 9.56 -19.80
C VAL A 50 8.64 8.39 -20.54
N GLU A 51 9.32 7.26 -20.66
CA GLU A 51 8.83 6.09 -21.40
C GLU A 51 7.46 5.58 -20.89
N GLU A 52 7.19 5.74 -19.60
CA GLU A 52 5.97 5.26 -18.94
C GLU A 52 4.92 6.38 -18.73
N GLY A 53 5.02 7.51 -19.42
CA GLY A 53 4.09 8.66 -19.32
C GLY A 53 4.75 9.95 -18.84
N HIS A 54 4.09 10.66 -17.93
CA HIS A 54 4.53 11.97 -17.47
C HIS A 54 4.88 11.95 -15.98
N ILE A 55 5.93 12.68 -15.58
CA ILE A 55 6.32 12.85 -14.17
C ILE A 55 6.61 14.31 -13.86
N ILE A 56 6.41 14.71 -12.60
CA ILE A 56 6.86 16.03 -12.13
C ILE A 56 8.40 16.07 -12.15
N GLU A 57 8.97 17.10 -12.78
CA GLU A 57 10.41 17.35 -12.76
C GLU A 57 10.79 18.01 -11.42
N LEU A 58 11.46 17.23 -10.57
CA LEU A 58 11.88 17.74 -9.27
C LEU A 58 13.01 18.76 -9.42
N LYS A 59 13.09 19.72 -8.50
CA LYS A 59 14.18 20.67 -8.39
C LYS A 59 15.52 19.94 -8.11
N GLN A 60 16.64 20.64 -8.22
CA GLN A 60 17.98 20.08 -7.97
C GLN A 60 18.16 19.52 -6.55
N ASP A 61 17.43 20.05 -5.59
CA ASP A 61 17.37 19.58 -4.21
C ASP A 61 16.43 18.37 -4.00
N GLY A 62 15.82 17.88 -5.07
CA GLY A 62 14.88 16.76 -5.04
C GLY A 62 13.47 17.14 -4.61
N MET A 63 13.16 18.43 -4.44
CA MET A 63 11.84 18.88 -4.01
C MET A 63 10.90 19.09 -5.21
N CYS A 64 9.61 18.84 -4.99
CA CYS A 64 8.57 19.17 -5.95
C CYS A 64 8.54 20.69 -6.22
N PRO A 65 8.45 21.15 -7.49
CA PRO A 65 8.40 22.56 -7.82
C PRO A 65 7.19 23.29 -7.23
N PHE A 66 6.10 22.56 -6.97
CA PHE A 66 4.86 23.10 -6.41
C PHE A 66 4.84 23.16 -4.87
N LEU A 67 5.91 22.71 -4.20
CA LEU A 67 6.03 22.83 -2.75
C LEU A 67 6.57 24.21 -2.37
N ASN A 68 5.83 24.94 -1.53
CA ASN A 68 6.26 26.26 -1.05
C ASN A 68 7.15 26.18 0.20
N GLY A 69 7.64 27.33 0.67
CA GLY A 69 8.52 27.41 1.84
C GLY A 69 7.86 27.02 3.17
N GLN A 70 6.55 26.89 3.22
CA GLN A 70 5.77 26.41 4.37
C GLN A 70 5.45 24.91 4.31
N LYS A 71 6.05 24.19 3.35
CA LYS A 71 5.78 22.76 3.07
C LYS A 71 4.31 22.48 2.67
N LEU A 72 3.68 23.44 1.99
CA LEU A 72 2.33 23.29 1.47
C LEU A 72 2.37 23.25 -0.07
N CYS A 73 1.48 22.47 -0.67
CA CYS A 73 1.32 22.38 -2.12
C CYS A 73 0.61 23.64 -2.64
N GLU A 74 1.24 24.41 -3.52
CA GLU A 74 0.65 25.62 -4.11
C GLU A 74 -0.55 25.32 -5.01
N ILE A 75 -0.59 24.14 -5.65
CA ILE A 75 -1.74 23.72 -6.45
C ILE A 75 -2.96 23.54 -5.52
N VAL A 76 -2.80 22.83 -4.41
CA VAL A 76 -3.88 22.62 -3.43
C VAL A 76 -4.35 23.95 -2.84
N LEU A 77 -3.42 24.85 -2.49
CA LEU A 77 -3.76 26.17 -1.92
C LEU A 77 -4.54 27.04 -2.89
N LYS A 78 -4.25 26.96 -4.18
CA LYS A 78 -4.87 27.81 -5.20
C LYS A 78 -6.16 27.22 -5.75
N ASP A 79 -6.18 25.93 -6.07
CA ASP A 79 -7.24 25.30 -6.86
C ASP A 79 -7.91 24.09 -6.15
N GLY A 80 -7.41 23.72 -4.94
CA GLY A 80 -7.95 22.61 -4.17
C GLY A 80 -7.32 21.25 -4.51
N GLU A 81 -7.72 20.22 -3.75
CA GLU A 81 -7.19 18.86 -3.87
C GLU A 81 -7.56 18.17 -5.20
N GLY A 82 -8.63 18.59 -5.84
CA GLY A 82 -9.03 18.05 -7.15
C GLY A 82 -8.13 18.46 -8.32
N ALA A 83 -7.17 19.38 -8.11
CA ALA A 83 -6.28 19.89 -9.16
C ALA A 83 -4.89 19.22 -9.16
N ILE A 84 -4.60 18.34 -8.19
CA ILE A 84 -3.34 17.59 -8.13
C ILE A 84 -3.47 16.26 -8.89
N SER A 85 -2.32 15.68 -9.27
CA SER A 85 -2.31 14.39 -9.97
C SER A 85 -2.94 13.28 -9.14
N HIS A 86 -3.45 12.24 -9.82
CA HIS A 86 -4.00 11.06 -9.18
C HIS A 86 -3.01 10.46 -8.17
N THR A 87 -1.73 10.37 -8.52
CA THR A 87 -0.65 9.92 -7.63
C THR A 87 -0.58 10.72 -6.33
N CYS A 88 -0.65 12.06 -6.41
CA CYS A 88 -0.62 12.93 -5.23
C CYS A 88 -1.90 12.81 -4.40
N HIS A 89 -3.05 12.62 -5.06
CA HIS A 89 -4.35 12.50 -4.42
C HIS A 89 -4.50 11.18 -3.65
N THR A 90 -4.00 10.08 -4.22
CA THR A 90 -4.12 8.75 -3.63
C THR A 90 -3.10 8.49 -2.54
N PHE A 91 -1.86 8.99 -2.67
CA PHE A 91 -0.82 8.76 -1.66
C PHE A 91 -1.28 9.14 -0.24
N PRO A 92 -1.05 8.33 0.76
CA PRO A 92 -0.31 7.07 0.83
C PRO A 92 -1.17 5.80 0.66
N ARG A 93 -2.35 5.94 0.06
CA ARG A 93 -3.27 4.84 -0.17
C ARG A 93 -2.84 4.02 -1.36
N GLU A 94 -2.87 2.72 -1.20
CA GLU A 94 -2.59 1.74 -2.23
C GLU A 94 -3.82 0.85 -2.39
N GLU A 95 -4.12 0.47 -3.62
CA GLU A 95 -5.22 -0.43 -3.94
C GLU A 95 -4.73 -1.47 -4.96
N GLN A 96 -4.93 -2.75 -4.65
CA GLN A 96 -4.60 -3.84 -5.53
C GLN A 96 -5.85 -4.67 -5.83
N HIS A 97 -6.11 -4.89 -7.10
CA HIS A 97 -7.23 -5.68 -7.60
C HIS A 97 -6.80 -7.10 -7.93
N TYR A 98 -7.49 -8.06 -7.35
CA TYR A 98 -7.35 -9.50 -7.62
C TYR A 98 -8.68 -10.07 -8.11
N THR A 99 -8.67 -11.26 -8.68
CA THR A 99 -9.90 -11.94 -9.08
C THR A 99 -10.84 -12.13 -7.87
N GLY A 100 -11.97 -11.43 -7.89
CA GLY A 100 -12.99 -11.49 -6.82
C GLY A 100 -12.67 -10.72 -5.52
N ARG A 101 -11.52 -10.04 -5.43
CA ARG A 101 -11.01 -9.41 -4.22
C ARG A 101 -10.30 -8.10 -4.51
N ILE A 102 -10.48 -7.10 -3.65
CA ILE A 102 -9.68 -5.87 -3.63
C ILE A 102 -8.99 -5.78 -2.28
N GLU A 103 -7.72 -5.42 -2.30
CA GLU A 103 -6.99 -5.10 -1.09
C GLU A 103 -6.52 -3.66 -1.10
N ARG A 104 -6.79 -2.96 -0.01
CA ARG A 104 -6.33 -1.59 0.24
C ARG A 104 -5.27 -1.58 1.32
N GLY A 105 -4.29 -0.72 1.15
CA GLY A 105 -3.21 -0.52 2.09
C GLY A 105 -2.88 0.96 2.29
N LEU A 106 -2.01 1.22 3.26
CA LEU A 106 -1.36 2.50 3.46
C LEU A 106 0.14 2.26 3.46
N THR A 107 0.87 2.92 2.56
CA THR A 107 2.33 2.73 2.50
C THR A 107 3.04 3.35 3.71
N PRO A 108 3.97 2.61 4.38
CA PRO A 108 4.77 3.13 5.49
C PRO A 108 5.82 4.17 5.05
N GLY A 109 5.89 4.50 3.76
CA GLY A 109 6.63 5.66 3.28
C GLY A 109 6.09 7.01 3.77
N CYS A 110 4.90 7.02 4.38
CA CYS A 110 4.29 8.21 4.97
C CYS A 110 4.46 8.20 6.50
N PRO A 111 5.09 9.23 7.14
CA PRO A 111 5.25 9.30 8.59
C PRO A 111 3.94 9.20 9.37
N ALA A 112 2.87 9.82 8.89
CA ALA A 112 1.56 9.73 9.55
C ALA A 112 0.98 8.31 9.52
N VAL A 113 1.31 7.51 8.50
CA VAL A 113 0.95 6.09 8.46
C VAL A 113 1.79 5.29 9.46
N VAL A 114 3.10 5.58 9.56
CA VAL A 114 3.96 4.94 10.56
C VAL A 114 3.45 5.17 11.98
N ASP A 115 3.04 6.41 12.29
CA ASP A 115 2.48 6.74 13.61
C ASP A 115 1.17 5.97 13.86
N LEU A 116 0.31 5.83 12.84
CA LEU A 116 -0.91 5.01 12.94
C LEU A 116 -0.59 3.54 13.18
N MET A 117 0.37 2.98 12.44
CA MET A 117 0.79 1.58 12.59
C MET A 117 1.40 1.33 13.97
N TRP A 118 2.26 2.24 14.43
CA TRP A 118 2.92 2.14 15.73
C TRP A 118 1.94 2.21 16.91
N GLY A 119 0.81 2.88 16.73
CA GLY A 119 -0.25 2.99 17.73
C GLY A 119 -1.19 1.80 17.80
N GLN A 120 -0.98 0.73 16.99
CA GLN A 120 -1.81 -0.47 17.03
C GLN A 120 -1.17 -1.55 17.92
N ASP A 121 -1.99 -2.20 18.75
CA ASP A 121 -1.55 -3.37 19.53
C ASP A 121 -1.43 -4.63 18.65
N GLN A 122 -2.23 -4.70 17.60
CA GLN A 122 -2.27 -5.82 16.65
C GLN A 122 -2.61 -5.30 15.24
N PHE A 123 -2.06 -5.95 14.21
CA PHE A 123 -2.48 -5.71 12.84
C PHE A 123 -3.73 -6.56 12.54
N ARG A 124 -4.77 -5.90 12.02
CA ARG A 124 -6.04 -6.57 11.64
C ARG A 124 -6.50 -6.11 10.27
N LEU A 125 -6.90 -7.07 9.45
CA LEU A 125 -7.62 -6.80 8.21
C LEU A 125 -9.13 -6.83 8.45
N GLN A 126 -9.83 -5.82 7.95
CA GLN A 126 -11.28 -5.75 7.95
C GLN A 126 -11.81 -6.11 6.57
N GLU A 127 -12.78 -7.03 6.53
CA GLU A 127 -13.57 -7.29 5.32
C GLU A 127 -14.69 -6.27 5.23
N ARG A 128 -14.91 -5.72 4.04
CA ARG A 128 -16.02 -4.82 3.71
C ARG A 128 -16.74 -5.29 2.46
N GLU A 129 -18.05 -5.14 2.45
CA GLU A 129 -18.85 -5.29 1.24
C GLU A 129 -19.09 -3.91 0.64
N GLU A 130 -18.39 -3.58 -0.43
CA GLU A 130 -18.61 -2.36 -1.18
C GLU A 130 -19.14 -2.65 -2.59
N LYS A 131 -20.09 -1.81 -3.05
CA LYS A 131 -20.47 -1.81 -4.46
C LYS A 131 -19.40 -1.09 -5.24
N ILE A 132 -18.56 -1.85 -5.93
CA ILE A 132 -17.48 -1.31 -6.73
C ILE A 132 -18.10 -0.61 -7.95
N GLN A 133 -17.79 0.66 -8.10
CA GLN A 133 -18.06 1.44 -9.29
C GLN A 133 -16.76 1.48 -10.12
N GLY A 134 -16.72 0.72 -11.18
CA GLY A 134 -15.58 0.65 -12.10
C GLY A 134 -14.94 -0.74 -12.14
N ILE A 135 -14.31 -1.04 -13.25
CA ILE A 135 -13.45 -2.22 -13.43
C ILE A 135 -12.03 -1.67 -13.36
N ALA A 136 -11.16 -2.29 -12.55
CA ALA A 136 -9.75 -1.94 -12.56
C ALA A 136 -9.15 -2.22 -13.95
N ASP A 137 -8.24 -1.36 -14.36
CA ASP A 137 -7.51 -1.52 -15.63
C ASP A 137 -6.62 -2.76 -15.61
N GLU A 138 -6.21 -3.20 -14.41
CA GLU A 138 -5.35 -4.36 -14.23
C GLU A 138 -5.83 -5.23 -13.06
N ILE A 139 -6.03 -6.53 -13.33
CA ILE A 139 -6.37 -7.55 -12.32
C ILE A 139 -5.14 -8.45 -12.16
N CYS A 140 -4.59 -8.52 -10.96
CA CYS A 140 -3.50 -9.41 -10.64
C CYS A 140 -4.05 -10.82 -10.39
N GLU A 141 -3.57 -11.78 -11.16
CA GLU A 141 -3.85 -13.19 -10.93
C GLU A 141 -2.87 -13.74 -9.88
N ILE A 142 -3.40 -14.27 -8.80
CA ILE A 142 -2.63 -14.87 -7.71
C ILE A 142 -3.35 -16.13 -7.22
N ASN A 143 -2.57 -17.12 -6.78
CA ASN A 143 -3.15 -18.30 -6.14
C ASN A 143 -3.89 -17.88 -4.83
N PRO A 144 -5.21 -18.12 -4.71
CA PRO A 144 -5.99 -17.69 -3.56
C PRO A 144 -5.47 -18.22 -2.21
N VAL A 145 -4.81 -19.37 -2.19
CA VAL A 145 -4.23 -19.96 -0.97
C VAL A 145 -3.20 -19.03 -0.31
N LEU A 146 -2.55 -18.15 -1.07
CA LEU A 146 -1.60 -17.18 -0.52
C LEU A 146 -2.26 -16.19 0.44
N PHE A 147 -3.55 -15.89 0.26
CA PHE A 147 -4.29 -15.07 1.22
C PHE A 147 -4.54 -15.84 2.53
N GLU A 148 -4.84 -17.12 2.44
CA GLU A 148 -5.04 -17.99 3.63
C GLU A 148 -3.74 -18.15 4.40
N ILE A 149 -2.61 -18.33 3.71
CA ILE A 149 -1.27 -18.37 4.30
C ILE A 149 -0.95 -17.06 5.01
N ARG A 150 -1.19 -15.91 4.36
CA ARG A 150 -0.98 -14.61 4.98
C ARG A 150 -1.83 -14.43 6.24
N ASP A 151 -3.10 -14.79 6.17
CA ASP A 151 -4.01 -14.66 7.31
C ASP A 151 -3.56 -15.54 8.48
N TRP A 152 -3.07 -16.74 8.22
CA TRP A 152 -2.45 -17.60 9.22
C TRP A 152 -1.15 -17.00 9.81
N PHE A 153 -0.28 -16.42 8.99
CA PHE A 153 0.91 -15.71 9.48
C PHE A 153 0.55 -14.52 10.36
N LEU A 154 -0.51 -13.80 10.03
CA LEU A 154 -1.01 -12.70 10.87
C LEU A 154 -1.52 -13.22 12.22
N GLU A 155 -2.16 -14.38 12.29
CA GLU A 155 -2.55 -15.03 13.53
C GLU A 155 -1.31 -15.35 14.39
N ILE A 156 -0.28 -15.95 13.79
CA ILE A 156 0.97 -16.29 14.50
C ILE A 156 1.64 -15.02 15.04
N VAL A 157 1.80 -13.99 14.22
CA VAL A 157 2.47 -12.74 14.61
C VAL A 157 1.68 -11.97 15.68
N ASN A 158 0.35 -12.08 15.68
CA ASN A 158 -0.52 -11.43 16.67
C ASN A 158 -0.67 -12.25 17.98
N THR A 159 -0.07 -13.44 18.08
CA THR A 159 -0.11 -14.25 19.29
C THR A 159 0.69 -13.57 20.41
N GLN A 160 0.00 -13.17 21.50
CA GLN A 160 0.62 -12.38 22.59
C GLN A 160 1.64 -13.18 23.42
N GLU A 161 1.55 -14.49 23.41
CA GLU A 161 2.43 -15.39 24.15
C GLU A 161 3.81 -15.54 23.47
N LEU A 162 3.92 -15.17 22.19
CA LEU A 162 5.17 -15.27 21.43
C LEU A 162 5.88 -13.92 21.36
N ALA A 163 7.19 -13.94 21.55
CA ALA A 163 8.00 -12.77 21.19
C ALA A 163 8.00 -12.57 19.67
N LEU A 164 7.93 -11.33 19.20
CA LEU A 164 7.81 -11.01 17.77
C LEU A 164 8.90 -11.67 16.90
N ASN A 165 10.15 -11.70 17.36
CA ASN A 165 11.25 -12.37 16.64
C ASN A 165 11.00 -13.86 16.50
N THR A 166 10.50 -14.53 17.55
CA THR A 166 10.14 -15.95 17.51
C THR A 166 8.98 -16.20 16.55
N ALA A 167 7.93 -15.37 16.59
CA ALA A 167 6.82 -15.47 15.65
C ALA A 167 7.28 -15.31 14.19
N LEU A 168 8.19 -14.38 13.91
CA LEU A 168 8.76 -14.18 12.57
C LEU A 168 9.65 -15.36 12.14
N GLU A 169 10.44 -15.94 13.04
CA GLU A 169 11.23 -17.15 12.76
C GLU A 169 10.33 -18.33 12.41
N ILE A 170 9.25 -18.53 13.16
CA ILE A 170 8.24 -19.58 12.87
C ILE A 170 7.62 -19.34 11.49
N CYS A 171 7.14 -18.13 11.19
CA CYS A 171 6.60 -17.81 9.88
C CYS A 171 7.61 -18.07 8.75
N PHE A 172 8.88 -17.75 8.97
CA PHE A 172 9.93 -17.98 7.98
C PHE A 172 10.15 -19.49 7.72
N LEU A 173 10.21 -20.32 8.77
CA LEU A 173 10.37 -21.76 8.63
C LEU A 173 9.16 -22.39 7.90
N ILE A 174 7.95 -22.00 8.29
CA ILE A 174 6.73 -22.42 7.60
C ILE A 174 6.76 -22.00 6.12
N ALA A 175 7.21 -20.76 5.82
CA ALA A 175 7.30 -20.28 4.44
C ALA A 175 8.24 -21.14 3.59
N LEU A 176 9.36 -21.63 4.15
CA LEU A 176 10.27 -22.55 3.44
C LEU A 176 9.60 -23.87 3.09
N ASP A 177 8.84 -24.44 4.02
CA ASP A 177 8.11 -25.70 3.76
C ASP A 177 7.00 -25.50 2.71
N LEU A 178 6.29 -24.36 2.77
CA LEU A 178 5.25 -24.03 1.80
C LEU A 178 5.83 -23.74 0.41
N ASP A 179 7.01 -23.15 0.31
CA ASP A 179 7.74 -22.97 -0.96
C ASP A 179 8.07 -24.30 -1.61
N GLU A 180 8.45 -25.33 -0.82
CA GLU A 180 8.63 -26.68 -1.34
C GLU A 180 7.33 -27.29 -1.90
N LEU A 181 6.19 -27.03 -1.27
CA LEU A 181 4.89 -27.52 -1.76
C LEU A 181 4.50 -26.80 -3.06
N GLU A 182 4.77 -25.49 -3.15
CA GLU A 182 4.55 -24.71 -4.38
C GLU A 182 5.43 -25.21 -5.52
N GLN A 183 6.71 -25.45 -5.28
CA GLN A 183 7.64 -26.00 -6.29
C GLN A 183 7.22 -27.38 -6.80
N LYS A 184 6.53 -28.17 -5.95
CA LYS A 184 5.94 -29.46 -6.32
C LYS A 184 4.58 -29.33 -7.01
N GLY A 185 4.00 -28.14 -7.06
CA GLY A 185 2.70 -27.85 -7.64
C GLY A 185 1.51 -28.40 -6.84
N VAL A 186 1.68 -28.61 -5.53
CA VAL A 186 0.67 -29.23 -4.64
C VAL A 186 0.25 -28.30 -3.48
N LEU A 187 0.69 -27.06 -3.46
CA LEU A 187 0.44 -26.15 -2.36
C LEU A 187 -1.06 -26.01 -2.05
N GLU A 188 -1.90 -25.77 -3.06
CA GLU A 188 -3.34 -25.56 -2.88
C GLU A 188 -4.04 -26.80 -2.27
N GLU A 189 -3.63 -28.00 -2.69
CA GLU A 189 -4.22 -29.26 -2.22
C GLU A 189 -3.74 -29.63 -0.81
N GLU A 190 -2.48 -29.35 -0.49
CA GLU A 190 -1.82 -29.80 0.74
C GLU A 190 -1.84 -28.77 1.87
N PHE A 191 -2.05 -27.50 1.58
CA PHE A 191 -1.95 -26.41 2.57
C PHE A 191 -2.84 -26.65 3.80
N SER A 192 -4.12 -26.96 3.60
CA SER A 192 -5.05 -27.19 4.73
C SER A 192 -4.64 -28.38 5.62
N ARG A 193 -3.98 -29.41 5.04
CA ARG A 193 -3.43 -30.52 5.82
C ARG A 193 -2.19 -30.08 6.57
N TYR A 194 -1.25 -29.42 5.88
CA TYR A 194 -0.01 -28.90 6.46
C TYR A 194 -0.31 -27.98 7.66
N GLN A 195 -1.24 -27.02 7.50
CA GLN A 195 -1.63 -26.10 8.56
C GLN A 195 -2.16 -26.82 9.82
N ARG A 196 -3.01 -27.86 9.64
CA ARG A 196 -3.55 -28.63 10.77
C ARG A 196 -2.51 -29.50 11.48
N GLU A 197 -1.53 -30.02 10.74
CA GLU A 197 -0.50 -30.89 11.27
C GLU A 197 0.68 -30.13 11.87
N THR A 198 0.80 -28.84 11.55
CA THR A 198 1.85 -27.96 12.06
C THR A 198 1.57 -27.59 13.52
N ASP A 199 2.44 -28.01 14.41
CA ASP A 199 2.40 -27.68 15.84
C ASP A 199 3.38 -26.52 16.10
N ILE A 200 2.84 -25.31 16.16
CA ILE A 200 3.63 -24.07 16.33
C ILE A 200 4.45 -24.10 17.64
N GLU A 201 3.97 -24.80 18.69
CA GLU A 201 4.69 -24.91 19.96
C GLU A 201 5.95 -25.78 19.87
N LYS A 202 6.10 -26.56 18.79
CA LYS A 202 7.24 -27.45 18.56
C LYS A 202 8.26 -26.93 17.55
N ILE A 203 7.94 -25.86 16.85
CA ILE A 203 8.84 -25.18 15.92
C ILE A 203 9.75 -24.23 16.72
#